data_af00ddb3073523715b23f720d8a717e0
#
_entry.id   af00ddb3073523715b23f720d8a717e0
#
_cell.length_a   1.000
_cell.length_b   1.000
_cell.length_c   1.000
_cell.angle_alpha   90.00
_cell.angle_beta   90.00
_cell.angle_gamma   90.00
#
_symmetry.space_group_name_H-M   'P 1'
#
loop_
_entity.id
_entity.type
_entity.pdbx_description
1 polymer ?
#
loop_
_entity_poly.entity_id
_entity_poly.type
_entity_poly.pdbx_seq_one_letter_code
_entity_poly.pdbx_strand_id
1 'polypeptide(L)'
;MGARHVHGARRLLEAALDGPTEDDLVRAARAVVAELGSPERLLPLVAELAAGAGDPSGCALLSYRHVLGFDKLLLIDGGPRHRLRAHVWHPGAGAREDIHNHRSPLASSVVRGALGMELFDPVEEADGGGGQTAARYRESLTGAGGDWLLEPAGRARLRLAQSAVYAAGSGYALPSYALHRAWCASPDVTVTLFLETGAGRRRYTDVFTGPAEPTRAVAKEPLDVADYLAELAALAGLIG
;
A
#
# COMPACT_ATOMS: atom_id res chain seq x y z
N MET A 1 27.61 11.21 4.68
CA MET A 1 26.80 11.69 3.53
C MET A 1 25.53 12.34 4.09
N GLY A 2 25.14 13.50 3.57
CA GLY A 2 23.96 14.21 4.08
C GLY A 2 22.68 13.54 3.57
N ALA A 3 21.67 13.40 4.42
CA ALA A 3 20.34 12.84 4.10
C ALA A 3 19.43 13.84 3.34
N ARG A 4 19.97 14.48 2.28
CA ARG A 4 19.29 15.57 1.56
C ARG A 4 17.98 15.14 0.92
N HIS A 5 17.95 13.96 0.28
CA HIS A 5 16.77 13.45 -0.42
C HIS A 5 15.72 12.97 0.57
N VAL A 6 16.13 12.30 1.66
CA VAL A 6 15.25 11.92 2.77
C VAL A 6 14.59 13.15 3.40
N HIS A 7 15.37 14.20 3.71
CA HIS A 7 14.83 15.46 4.26
C HIS A 7 13.92 16.17 3.26
N GLY A 8 14.27 16.17 1.97
CA GLY A 8 13.43 16.75 0.92
C GLY A 8 12.10 16.08 0.81
N ALA A 9 12.06 14.74 0.77
CA ALA A 9 10.85 13.95 0.72
C ALA A 9 9.96 14.14 1.97
N ARG A 10 10.57 14.18 3.18
CA ARG A 10 9.81 14.47 4.42
C ARG A 10 9.14 15.83 4.37
N ARG A 11 9.85 16.89 3.97
CA ARG A 11 9.28 18.25 3.84
C ARG A 11 8.15 18.30 2.82
N LEU A 12 8.30 17.61 1.68
CA LEU A 12 7.25 17.55 0.67
C LEU A 12 5.99 16.89 1.21
N LEU A 13 6.12 15.73 1.88
CA LEU A 13 5.02 15.01 2.50
C LEU A 13 4.31 15.86 3.58
N GLU A 14 5.07 16.51 4.45
CA GLU A 14 4.55 17.37 5.51
C GLU A 14 3.79 18.58 4.97
N ALA A 15 4.29 19.20 3.91
CA ALA A 15 3.69 20.39 3.32
C ALA A 15 2.45 20.06 2.46
N ALA A 16 2.44 18.90 1.80
CA ALA A 16 1.37 18.56 0.88
C ALA A 16 0.13 17.94 1.56
N LEU A 17 0.31 17.20 2.66
CA LEU A 17 -0.73 16.39 3.29
C LEU A 17 -1.43 17.11 4.45
N ASP A 18 -1.77 18.38 4.26
CA ASP A 18 -2.45 19.23 5.25
C ASP A 18 -3.89 19.61 4.82
N GLY A 19 -4.46 18.87 3.86
CA GLY A 19 -5.80 19.12 3.36
C GLY A 19 -6.89 18.75 4.37
N PRO A 20 -7.97 19.56 4.51
CA PRO A 20 -9.02 19.35 5.50
C PRO A 20 -9.99 18.22 5.12
N THR A 21 -10.06 17.84 3.84
CA THR A 21 -11.00 16.82 3.37
C THR A 21 -10.29 15.59 2.81
N GLU A 22 -11.03 14.48 2.76
CA GLU A 22 -10.51 13.25 2.14
C GLU A 22 -10.16 13.45 0.66
N ASP A 23 -10.97 14.21 -0.08
CA ASP A 23 -10.70 14.53 -1.49
C ASP A 23 -9.45 15.39 -1.68
N ASP A 24 -9.16 16.32 -0.75
CA ASP A 24 -7.92 17.09 -0.77
C ASP A 24 -6.71 16.18 -0.56
N LEU A 25 -6.81 15.25 0.38
CA LEU A 25 -5.75 14.27 0.67
C LEU A 25 -5.52 13.30 -0.50
N VAL A 26 -6.59 12.84 -1.16
CA VAL A 26 -6.50 12.01 -2.37
C VAL A 26 -5.74 12.73 -3.48
N ARG A 27 -6.10 14.00 -3.76
CA ARG A 27 -5.43 14.82 -4.77
C ARG A 27 -3.97 15.09 -4.42
N ALA A 28 -3.71 15.48 -3.18
CA ALA A 28 -2.36 15.77 -2.69
C ALA A 28 -1.47 14.51 -2.72
N ALA A 29 -1.97 13.39 -2.23
CA ALA A 29 -1.24 12.13 -2.23
C ALA A 29 -0.87 11.68 -3.65
N ARG A 30 -1.81 11.83 -4.61
CA ARG A 30 -1.55 11.54 -6.03
C ARG A 30 -0.42 12.40 -6.60
N ALA A 31 -0.41 13.70 -6.31
CA ALA A 31 0.63 14.60 -6.77
C ALA A 31 2.00 14.24 -6.16
N VAL A 32 2.04 13.94 -4.86
CA VAL A 32 3.26 13.56 -4.14
C VAL A 32 3.85 12.26 -4.68
N VAL A 33 3.05 11.20 -4.87
CA VAL A 33 3.60 9.93 -5.40
C VAL A 33 4.01 10.04 -6.87
N ALA A 34 3.38 10.92 -7.65
CA ALA A 34 3.79 11.19 -9.02
C ALA A 34 5.15 11.91 -9.06
N GLU A 35 5.39 12.87 -8.16
CA GLU A 35 6.67 13.57 -8.05
C GLU A 35 7.78 12.66 -7.51
N LEU A 36 7.54 11.99 -6.35
CA LEU A 36 8.54 11.16 -5.69
C LEU A 36 8.78 9.83 -6.43
N GLY A 37 7.82 9.35 -7.20
CA GLY A 37 7.91 8.09 -7.94
C GLY A 37 8.70 8.19 -9.24
N SER A 38 9.10 9.39 -9.65
CA SER A 38 10.02 9.52 -10.80
C SER A 38 11.39 8.94 -10.46
N PRO A 39 12.07 8.25 -11.40
CA PRO A 39 13.39 7.65 -11.14
C PRO A 39 14.40 8.66 -10.59
N GLU A 40 14.38 9.90 -11.09
CA GLU A 40 15.30 10.99 -10.69
C GLU A 40 15.13 11.42 -9.23
N ARG A 41 13.92 11.20 -8.67
CA ARG A 41 13.62 11.51 -7.27
C ARG A 41 13.73 10.28 -6.37
N LEU A 42 13.21 9.13 -6.83
CA LEU A 42 13.11 7.94 -6.02
C LEU A 42 14.46 7.25 -5.84
N LEU A 43 15.26 7.11 -6.90
CA LEU A 43 16.55 6.43 -6.83
C LEU A 43 17.50 7.05 -5.79
N PRO A 44 17.76 8.38 -5.80
CA PRO A 44 18.64 8.96 -4.78
C PRO A 44 18.03 8.92 -3.36
N LEU A 45 16.70 8.96 -3.21
CA LEU A 45 16.05 8.77 -1.92
C LEU A 45 16.32 7.37 -1.38
N VAL A 46 16.08 6.33 -2.20
CA VAL A 46 16.29 4.92 -1.80
C VAL A 46 17.77 4.66 -1.54
N ALA A 47 18.68 5.22 -2.33
CA ALA A 47 20.11 5.08 -2.11
C ALA A 47 20.59 5.70 -0.78
N GLU A 48 20.06 6.87 -0.38
CA GLU A 48 20.35 7.44 0.94
C GLU A 48 19.83 6.57 2.08
N LEU A 49 18.60 6.02 1.93
CA LEU A 49 18.00 5.12 2.93
C LEU A 49 18.79 3.81 3.04
N ALA A 50 19.20 3.22 1.93
CA ALA A 50 20.05 2.02 1.88
C ALA A 50 21.43 2.23 2.54
N ALA A 51 21.93 3.47 2.49
CA ALA A 51 23.15 3.87 3.19
C ALA A 51 22.94 4.18 4.69
N GLY A 52 21.74 3.90 5.24
CA GLY A 52 21.41 4.06 6.65
C GLY A 52 20.91 5.45 7.05
N ALA A 53 20.55 6.31 6.07
CA ALA A 53 19.96 7.60 6.40
C ALA A 53 18.54 7.45 6.97
N GLY A 54 18.12 8.40 7.80
CA GLY A 54 16.78 8.42 8.42
C GLY A 54 16.71 7.57 9.70
N ASP A 55 15.71 6.71 9.80
CA ASP A 55 15.51 5.78 10.92
C ASP A 55 15.40 4.33 10.42
N PRO A 56 16.53 3.67 10.13
CA PRO A 56 16.52 2.28 9.65
C PRO A 56 15.84 1.32 10.63
N SER A 57 16.02 1.50 11.93
CA SER A 57 15.45 0.60 12.95
C SER A 57 13.93 0.70 13.00
N GLY A 58 13.38 1.92 13.05
CA GLY A 58 11.93 2.11 13.06
C GLY A 58 11.29 1.69 11.73
N CYS A 59 11.95 1.93 10.60
CA CYS A 59 11.45 1.52 9.30
C CYS A 59 11.50 -0.01 9.11
N ALA A 60 12.54 -0.69 9.55
CA ALA A 60 12.67 -2.15 9.50
C ALA A 60 11.53 -2.85 10.24
N LEU A 61 11.20 -2.41 11.47
CA LEU A 61 10.09 -2.94 12.26
C LEU A 61 8.71 -2.86 11.56
N LEU A 62 8.56 -1.95 10.61
CA LEU A 62 7.33 -1.71 9.86
C LEU A 62 7.42 -2.19 8.40
N SER A 63 8.54 -2.84 8.06
CA SER A 63 8.80 -3.47 6.76
C SER A 63 8.74 -4.98 6.91
N TYR A 64 8.10 -5.67 5.96
CA TYR A 64 7.88 -7.11 6.05
C TYR A 64 7.54 -7.72 4.70
N ARG A 65 7.70 -9.04 4.58
CA ARG A 65 7.19 -9.83 3.46
C ARG A 65 5.71 -10.11 3.68
N HIS A 66 4.90 -9.67 2.73
CA HIS A 66 3.45 -9.88 2.80
C HIS A 66 3.12 -11.31 2.41
N VAL A 67 2.13 -11.92 3.10
CA VAL A 67 1.67 -13.30 2.83
C VAL A 67 1.18 -13.55 1.40
N LEU A 68 0.83 -12.49 0.68
CA LEU A 68 0.43 -12.53 -0.72
C LEU A 68 1.61 -12.42 -1.70
N GLY A 69 2.84 -12.55 -1.23
CA GLY A 69 4.03 -12.67 -2.09
C GLY A 69 4.57 -11.35 -2.63
N PHE A 70 4.45 -10.28 -1.87
CA PHE A 70 5.13 -9.00 -2.16
C PHE A 70 5.76 -8.41 -0.90
N ASP A 71 6.79 -7.60 -1.06
CA ASP A 71 7.47 -6.96 0.06
C ASP A 71 6.92 -5.56 0.28
N LYS A 72 6.72 -5.19 1.53
CA LYS A 72 6.35 -3.85 1.98
C LYS A 72 7.54 -3.21 2.68
N LEU A 73 8.22 -2.28 2.02
CA LEU A 73 9.36 -1.56 2.58
C LEU A 73 8.93 -0.15 2.97
N LEU A 74 8.98 0.18 4.25
CA LEU A 74 8.68 1.53 4.73
C LEU A 74 9.88 2.44 4.45
N LEU A 75 9.69 3.47 3.64
CA LEU A 75 10.73 4.44 3.29
C LEU A 75 10.72 5.63 4.24
N ILE A 76 9.53 6.15 4.55
CA ILE A 76 9.36 7.29 5.46
C ILE A 76 8.16 7.02 6.37
N ASP A 77 8.39 7.09 7.67
CA ASP A 77 7.33 7.13 8.68
C ASP A 77 7.08 8.57 9.12
N GLY A 78 5.88 9.07 8.86
CA GLY A 78 5.37 10.33 9.38
C GLY A 78 4.44 10.13 10.59
N GLY A 79 4.54 8.98 11.24
CA GLY A 79 3.72 8.61 12.40
C GLY A 79 2.23 8.48 12.03
N PRO A 80 1.34 9.20 12.74
CA PRO A 80 -0.09 9.12 12.45
C PRO A 80 -0.51 9.87 11.16
N ARG A 81 0.37 10.71 10.59
CA ARG A 81 0.01 11.59 9.47
C ARG A 81 0.17 10.94 8.10
N HIS A 82 1.21 10.14 7.90
CA HIS A 82 1.45 9.47 6.61
C HIS A 82 2.50 8.36 6.72
N ARG A 83 2.47 7.46 5.74
CA ARG A 83 3.51 6.45 5.52
C ARG A 83 3.80 6.30 4.04
N LEU A 84 5.05 6.52 3.67
CA LEU A 84 5.54 6.28 2.31
C LEU A 84 6.23 4.93 2.27
N ARG A 85 5.79 4.04 1.35
CA ARG A 85 6.31 2.67 1.19
C ARG A 85 6.71 2.41 -0.24
N ALA A 86 7.66 1.52 -0.44
CA ALA A 86 7.79 0.79 -1.68
C ALA A 86 7.13 -0.59 -1.51
N HIS A 87 6.37 -1.03 -2.51
CA HIS A 87 5.93 -2.42 -2.62
C HIS A 87 6.66 -3.07 -3.79
N VAL A 88 7.27 -4.22 -3.52
CA VAL A 88 7.98 -5.03 -4.53
C VAL A 88 7.17 -6.29 -4.77
N TRP A 89 6.48 -6.33 -5.90
CA TRP A 89 5.59 -7.42 -6.29
C TRP A 89 6.35 -8.44 -7.13
N HIS A 90 6.40 -9.68 -6.65
CA HIS A 90 7.11 -10.75 -7.34
C HIS A 90 6.20 -11.46 -8.35
N PRO A 91 6.67 -11.71 -9.59
CA PRO A 91 5.87 -12.40 -10.60
C PRO A 91 5.60 -13.84 -10.19
N GLY A 92 4.40 -14.33 -10.47
CA GLY A 92 4.02 -15.72 -10.19
C GLY A 92 3.85 -16.08 -8.71
N ALA A 93 4.22 -15.18 -7.79
CA ALA A 93 4.12 -15.44 -6.35
C ALA A 93 2.70 -15.23 -5.80
N GLY A 94 1.82 -14.61 -6.57
CA GLY A 94 0.62 -14.10 -5.97
C GLY A 94 -0.69 -14.47 -6.58
N ALA A 95 -1.55 -14.94 -5.70
CA ALA A 95 -2.97 -14.71 -5.86
C ALA A 95 -3.25 -13.20 -5.89
N ARG A 96 -4.34 -12.79 -6.51
CA ARG A 96 -4.87 -11.44 -6.33
C ARG A 96 -5.12 -11.21 -4.85
N GLU A 97 -4.91 -10.00 -4.37
CA GLU A 97 -5.31 -9.62 -3.01
C GLU A 97 -6.80 -9.92 -2.77
N ASP A 98 -7.18 -10.10 -1.53
CA ASP A 98 -8.58 -10.03 -1.15
C ASP A 98 -9.14 -8.63 -1.43
N ILE A 99 -10.43 -8.54 -1.76
CA ILE A 99 -11.07 -7.23 -1.94
C ILE A 99 -11.08 -6.53 -0.59
N HIS A 100 -10.53 -5.32 -0.53
CA HIS A 100 -10.43 -4.57 0.72
C HIS A 100 -10.51 -3.06 0.47
N ASN A 101 -10.70 -2.33 1.56
CA ASN A 101 -10.50 -0.88 1.59
C ASN A 101 -9.34 -0.52 2.51
N HIS A 102 -9.10 0.77 2.72
CA HIS A 102 -8.06 1.24 3.63
C HIS A 102 -8.63 2.06 4.79
N ARG A 103 -7.79 2.29 5.80
CA ARG A 103 -8.17 3.12 6.94
C ARG A 103 -8.07 4.61 6.64
N SER A 104 -7.35 4.98 5.60
CA SER A 104 -7.16 6.36 5.17
C SER A 104 -7.01 6.43 3.65
N PRO A 105 -7.18 7.60 3.03
CA PRO A 105 -6.90 7.82 1.63
C PRO A 105 -5.48 7.42 1.26
N LEU A 106 -5.30 6.94 0.05
CA LEU A 106 -4.02 6.50 -0.46
C LEU A 106 -3.76 6.93 -1.88
N ALA A 107 -2.50 6.89 -2.28
CA ALA A 107 -2.09 6.98 -3.68
C ALA A 107 -0.91 6.06 -3.95
N SER A 108 -0.78 5.65 -5.20
CA SER A 108 0.35 4.82 -5.64
C SER A 108 0.79 5.21 -7.05
N SER A 109 2.10 5.16 -7.28
CA SER A 109 2.72 5.29 -8.60
C SER A 109 3.43 3.99 -8.95
N VAL A 110 3.23 3.50 -10.17
CA VAL A 110 3.95 2.33 -10.69
C VAL A 110 5.31 2.80 -11.22
N VAL A 111 6.37 2.40 -10.55
CA VAL A 111 7.76 2.78 -10.89
C VAL A 111 8.33 1.84 -11.95
N ARG A 112 8.03 0.56 -11.85
CA ARG A 112 8.49 -0.50 -12.76
C ARG A 112 7.41 -1.57 -12.92
N GLY A 113 7.37 -2.21 -14.10
CA GLY A 113 6.45 -3.30 -14.40
C GLY A 113 5.04 -2.85 -14.63
N ALA A 114 4.07 -3.65 -14.18
CA ALA A 114 2.65 -3.37 -14.33
C ALA A 114 1.85 -3.94 -13.15
N LEU A 115 0.93 -3.14 -12.63
CA LEU A 115 0.01 -3.50 -11.54
C LEU A 115 -1.41 -3.65 -12.09
N GLY A 116 -2.01 -4.82 -11.91
CA GLY A 116 -3.43 -5.01 -12.15
C GLY A 116 -4.24 -4.53 -10.95
N MET A 117 -5.41 -3.94 -11.22
CA MET A 117 -6.32 -3.50 -10.17
C MET A 117 -7.77 -3.68 -10.61
N GLU A 118 -8.60 -4.09 -9.68
CA GLU A 118 -10.05 -4.11 -9.80
C GLU A 118 -10.67 -3.26 -8.70
N LEU A 119 -11.70 -2.48 -9.07
CA LEU A 119 -12.54 -1.72 -8.15
C LEU A 119 -13.92 -2.36 -8.08
N PHE A 120 -14.53 -2.29 -6.90
CA PHE A 120 -15.82 -2.93 -6.62
C PHE A 120 -16.79 -1.96 -5.97
N ASP A 121 -18.07 -2.07 -6.36
CA ASP A 121 -19.18 -1.42 -5.69
C ASP A 121 -19.92 -2.42 -4.79
N PRO A 122 -20.30 -2.06 -3.57
CA PRO A 122 -21.27 -2.82 -2.80
C PRO A 122 -22.64 -2.75 -3.50
N VAL A 123 -23.36 -3.88 -3.52
CA VAL A 123 -24.69 -3.98 -4.12
C VAL A 123 -25.70 -4.22 -3.01
N GLU A 124 -26.77 -3.44 -2.96
CA GLU A 124 -27.88 -3.65 -2.04
C GLU A 124 -28.76 -4.81 -2.53
N GLU A 125 -29.38 -5.55 -1.60
CA GLU A 125 -30.24 -6.69 -1.95
C GLU A 125 -31.45 -6.26 -2.80
N ALA A 126 -31.91 -5.03 -2.63
CA ALA A 126 -33.05 -4.47 -3.37
C ALA A 126 -32.77 -4.26 -4.87
N ASP A 127 -31.51 -4.18 -5.28
CA ASP A 127 -31.14 -3.83 -6.66
C ASP A 127 -31.30 -4.98 -7.66
N GLY A 128 -31.72 -6.19 -7.22
CA GLY A 128 -32.04 -7.34 -8.10
C GLY A 128 -30.91 -7.78 -9.05
N GLY A 129 -29.78 -7.12 -9.00
CA GLY A 129 -28.69 -7.18 -9.96
C GLY A 129 -27.56 -8.12 -9.57
N GLY A 130 -26.82 -8.55 -10.57
CA GLY A 130 -25.66 -9.42 -10.45
C GLY A 130 -24.58 -8.86 -9.53
N GLY A 131 -23.86 -9.73 -8.88
CA GLY A 131 -22.73 -9.47 -8.01
C GLY A 131 -22.30 -10.76 -7.35
N GLN A 132 -21.04 -10.83 -6.96
CA GLN A 132 -20.54 -11.99 -6.22
C GLN A 132 -20.79 -11.81 -4.73
N THR A 133 -21.23 -12.86 -4.05
CA THR A 133 -21.33 -12.84 -2.59
C THR A 133 -19.95 -13.14 -2.00
N ALA A 134 -19.53 -12.34 -1.03
CA ALA A 134 -18.27 -12.50 -0.30
C ALA A 134 -18.52 -12.48 1.22
N ALA A 135 -17.70 -13.19 1.96
CA ALA A 135 -17.64 -13.07 3.41
C ALA A 135 -16.92 -11.75 3.76
N ARG A 136 -17.51 -10.99 4.67
CA ARG A 136 -16.95 -9.71 5.14
C ARG A 136 -16.29 -9.89 6.49
N TYR A 137 -15.10 -9.35 6.62
CA TYR A 137 -14.35 -9.29 7.85
C TYR A 137 -13.93 -7.84 8.14
N ARG A 138 -13.70 -7.55 9.42
CA ARG A 138 -13.03 -6.33 9.86
C ARG A 138 -11.62 -6.67 10.29
N GLU A 139 -10.66 -6.01 9.64
CA GLU A 139 -9.25 -6.13 9.98
C GLU A 139 -8.86 -5.00 10.91
N SER A 140 -8.25 -5.35 12.03
CA SER A 140 -7.64 -4.41 12.97
C SER A 140 -6.24 -4.88 13.36
N LEU A 141 -5.45 -4.00 14.00
CA LEU A 141 -4.18 -4.38 14.59
C LEU A 141 -4.41 -4.74 16.06
N THR A 142 -3.79 -5.81 16.51
CA THR A 142 -3.73 -6.13 17.94
C THR A 142 -2.99 -5.02 18.69
N GLY A 143 -3.35 -4.76 19.94
CA GLY A 143 -2.88 -3.59 20.72
C GLY A 143 -1.37 -3.46 20.88
N ALA A 144 -0.61 -4.54 20.70
CA ALA A 144 0.86 -4.55 20.72
C ALA A 144 1.49 -4.27 19.33
N GLY A 145 0.68 -4.01 18.29
CA GLY A 145 1.15 -3.64 16.94
C GLY A 145 1.70 -4.80 16.11
N GLY A 146 1.55 -6.04 16.59
CA GLY A 146 2.13 -7.20 15.92
C GLY A 146 1.24 -7.76 14.81
N ASP A 147 0.10 -8.34 15.15
CA ASP A 147 -0.67 -9.16 14.25
C ASP A 147 -1.91 -8.46 13.71
N TRP A 148 -2.36 -8.87 12.52
CA TRP A 148 -3.69 -8.54 12.05
C TRP A 148 -4.72 -9.48 12.66
N LEU A 149 -5.79 -8.89 13.19
CA LEU A 149 -6.96 -9.61 13.67
C LEU A 149 -8.10 -9.43 12.66
N LEU A 150 -8.64 -10.55 12.17
CA LEU A 150 -9.80 -10.59 11.30
C LEU A 150 -11.02 -11.04 12.09
N GLU A 151 -12.01 -10.16 12.23
CA GLU A 151 -13.27 -10.44 12.91
C GLU A 151 -14.41 -10.57 11.88
N PRO A 152 -15.21 -11.66 11.90
CA PRO A 152 -16.36 -11.79 11.00
C PRO A 152 -17.32 -10.59 11.14
N ALA A 153 -17.74 -10.03 10.01
CA ALA A 153 -18.64 -8.88 9.94
C ALA A 153 -19.84 -9.11 9.01
N GLY A 154 -20.16 -10.39 8.73
CA GLY A 154 -21.29 -10.78 7.91
C GLY A 154 -20.91 -11.10 6.47
N ARG A 155 -21.81 -10.80 5.54
CA ARG A 155 -21.65 -11.03 4.10
C ARG A 155 -21.99 -9.75 3.35
N ALA A 156 -21.47 -9.61 2.15
CA ALA A 156 -21.82 -8.53 1.23
C ALA A 156 -21.90 -9.06 -0.19
N ARG A 157 -22.64 -8.36 -1.03
CA ARG A 157 -22.60 -8.56 -2.49
C ARG A 157 -21.77 -7.45 -3.10
N LEU A 158 -20.83 -7.82 -3.96
CA LEU A 158 -19.91 -6.90 -4.61
C LEU A 158 -20.01 -7.07 -6.12
N ARG A 159 -20.07 -5.95 -6.82
CA ARG A 159 -20.05 -5.89 -8.28
C ARG A 159 -18.72 -5.30 -8.74
N LEU A 160 -18.07 -5.94 -9.70
CA LEU A 160 -16.91 -5.38 -10.38
C LEU A 160 -17.33 -4.09 -11.11
N ALA A 161 -16.77 -2.97 -10.70
CA ALA A 161 -17.02 -1.64 -11.29
C ALA A 161 -15.99 -1.31 -12.38
N GLN A 162 -14.73 -1.66 -12.13
CA GLN A 162 -13.62 -1.37 -13.05
C GLN A 162 -12.54 -2.43 -12.94
N SER A 163 -11.90 -2.75 -14.07
CA SER A 163 -10.64 -3.51 -14.12
C SER A 163 -9.65 -2.75 -15.01
N ALA A 164 -8.43 -2.55 -14.52
CA ALA A 164 -7.39 -1.81 -15.21
C ALA A 164 -6.01 -2.43 -14.96
N VAL A 165 -5.08 -2.15 -15.87
CA VAL A 165 -3.65 -2.41 -15.68
C VAL A 165 -2.92 -1.08 -15.74
N TYR A 166 -2.18 -0.78 -14.68
CA TYR A 166 -1.35 0.42 -14.55
C TYR A 166 0.09 0.06 -14.90
N ALA A 167 0.60 0.60 -15.99
CA ALA A 167 1.99 0.43 -16.42
C ALA A 167 2.94 1.40 -15.68
N ALA A 168 4.23 1.16 -15.78
CA ALA A 168 5.25 2.08 -15.27
C ALA A 168 5.03 3.51 -15.76
N GLY A 169 5.22 4.49 -14.88
CA GLY A 169 4.92 5.91 -15.09
C GLY A 169 3.46 6.32 -14.86
N SER A 170 2.55 5.35 -14.64
CA SER A 170 1.16 5.65 -14.28
C SER A 170 0.94 5.57 -12.76
N GLY A 171 -0.19 6.11 -12.29
CA GLY A 171 -0.54 6.06 -10.88
C GLY A 171 -2.04 6.23 -10.64
N TYR A 172 -2.46 5.89 -9.45
CA TYR A 172 -3.83 6.02 -8.99
C TYR A 172 -3.90 6.61 -7.58
N ALA A 173 -5.04 7.09 -7.20
CA ALA A 173 -5.33 7.49 -5.83
C ALA A 173 -6.76 7.08 -5.48
N LEU A 174 -6.97 6.64 -4.25
CA LEU A 174 -8.24 6.10 -3.79
C LEU A 174 -8.65 6.73 -2.45
N PRO A 175 -9.94 7.06 -2.29
CA PRO A 175 -10.48 7.38 -0.99
C PRO A 175 -10.47 6.15 -0.07
N SER A 176 -10.54 6.36 1.23
CA SER A 176 -10.41 5.29 2.22
C SER A 176 -11.45 4.18 2.09
N TYR A 177 -12.64 4.51 1.57
CA TYR A 177 -13.76 3.58 1.42
C TYR A 177 -13.74 2.76 0.13
N ALA A 178 -12.87 3.10 -0.85
CA ALA A 178 -12.84 2.43 -2.14
C ALA A 178 -12.45 0.95 -2.00
N LEU A 179 -13.35 0.06 -2.40
CA LEU A 179 -13.11 -1.37 -2.40
C LEU A 179 -12.30 -1.76 -3.63
N HIS A 180 -11.15 -2.39 -3.41
CA HIS A 180 -10.28 -2.79 -4.50
C HIS A 180 -9.46 -4.04 -4.15
N ARG A 181 -8.83 -4.60 -5.15
CA ARG A 181 -7.74 -5.57 -5.03
C ARG A 181 -6.71 -5.35 -6.11
N ALA A 182 -5.46 -5.69 -5.83
CA ALA A 182 -4.34 -5.55 -6.75
C ALA A 182 -3.60 -6.87 -6.94
N TRP A 183 -2.78 -6.95 -8.00
CA TRP A 183 -1.89 -8.07 -8.28
C TRP A 183 -0.76 -7.64 -9.20
N CYS A 184 0.34 -8.40 -9.20
CA CYS A 184 1.40 -8.24 -10.21
C CYS A 184 0.86 -8.69 -11.58
N ALA A 185 0.76 -7.75 -12.53
CA ALA A 185 0.28 -8.01 -13.89
C ALA A 185 1.43 -8.13 -14.90
N SER A 186 2.67 -8.00 -14.43
CA SER A 186 3.88 -8.14 -15.23
C SER A 186 4.47 -9.56 -15.10
N PRO A 187 5.11 -10.10 -16.13
CA PRO A 187 5.96 -11.29 -16.01
C PRO A 187 7.23 -11.03 -15.19
N ASP A 188 7.60 -9.76 -15.01
CA ASP A 188 8.76 -9.32 -14.23
C ASP A 188 8.31 -8.68 -12.92
N VAL A 189 9.29 -8.38 -12.04
CA VAL A 189 9.06 -7.65 -10.79
C VAL A 189 8.39 -6.32 -11.06
N THR A 190 7.30 -6.04 -10.34
CA THR A 190 6.64 -4.74 -10.35
C THR A 190 6.99 -3.98 -9.07
N VAL A 191 7.36 -2.71 -9.21
CA VAL A 191 7.66 -1.81 -8.09
C VAL A 191 6.63 -0.68 -8.09
N THR A 192 6.02 -0.45 -6.92
CA THR A 192 5.14 0.70 -6.72
C THR A 192 5.61 1.54 -5.55
N LEU A 193 5.52 2.88 -5.70
CA LEU A 193 5.64 3.81 -4.59
C LEU A 193 4.24 4.08 -4.04
N PHE A 194 4.00 3.73 -2.80
CA PHE A 194 2.70 3.77 -2.15
C PHE A 194 2.70 4.75 -0.98
N LEU A 195 1.74 5.64 -0.95
CA LEU A 195 1.53 6.63 0.11
C LEU A 195 0.18 6.41 0.78
N GLU A 196 0.19 6.08 2.06
CA GLU A 196 -0.97 6.07 2.93
C GLU A 196 -0.99 7.40 3.70
N THR A 197 -2.07 8.17 3.59
CA THR A 197 -2.28 9.36 4.41
C THR A 197 -2.81 8.94 5.78
N GLY A 198 -2.66 9.76 6.80
CA GLY A 198 -3.07 9.40 8.16
C GLY A 198 -4.32 10.11 8.65
N ALA A 199 -4.71 11.19 7.98
CA ALA A 199 -5.85 12.00 8.42
C ALA A 199 -7.17 11.24 8.26
N GLY A 200 -8.08 11.40 9.22
CA GLY A 200 -9.39 10.73 9.18
C GLY A 200 -9.35 9.21 9.32
N ARG A 201 -8.27 8.66 9.88
CA ARG A 201 -8.02 7.22 9.90
C ARG A 201 -9.13 6.41 10.54
N ARG A 202 -9.74 5.54 9.75
CA ARG A 202 -10.74 4.57 10.20
C ARG A 202 -10.11 3.57 11.18
N ARG A 203 -10.94 3.05 12.08
CA ARG A 203 -10.48 2.11 13.10
C ARG A 203 -10.08 0.74 12.52
N TYR A 204 -10.75 0.32 11.45
CA TYR A 204 -10.57 -0.97 10.81
C TYR A 204 -10.65 -0.85 9.28
N THR A 205 -10.13 -1.86 8.61
CA THR A 205 -10.26 -2.13 7.18
C THR A 205 -11.36 -3.17 6.99
N ASP A 206 -12.20 -3.01 5.99
CA ASP A 206 -13.10 -4.09 5.54
C ASP A 206 -12.34 -4.98 4.55
N VAL A 207 -12.40 -6.29 4.77
CA VAL A 207 -11.80 -7.31 3.90
C VAL A 207 -12.89 -8.27 3.45
N PHE A 208 -12.92 -8.62 2.17
CA PHE A 208 -13.90 -9.49 1.57
C PHE A 208 -13.21 -10.66 0.90
N THR A 209 -13.46 -11.85 1.43
CA THR A 209 -12.83 -13.08 0.96
C THR A 209 -13.81 -13.94 0.16
N GLY A 210 -13.26 -14.86 -0.63
CA GLY A 210 -14.02 -15.94 -1.23
C GLY A 210 -14.62 -16.90 -0.17
N PRO A 211 -15.14 -18.07 -0.61
CA PRO A 211 -15.81 -19.03 0.29
C PRO A 211 -14.88 -19.69 1.31
N ALA A 212 -13.55 -19.60 1.16
CA ALA A 212 -12.61 -20.10 2.14
C ALA A 212 -12.55 -19.17 3.36
N GLU A 213 -12.62 -19.74 4.57
CA GLU A 213 -12.42 -18.95 5.79
C GLU A 213 -10.97 -18.46 5.85
N PRO A 214 -10.73 -17.16 6.02
CA PRO A 214 -9.38 -16.65 6.18
C PRO A 214 -8.81 -17.08 7.54
N THR A 215 -7.50 -17.16 7.60
CA THR A 215 -6.79 -17.33 8.87
C THR A 215 -7.12 -16.14 9.78
N ARG A 216 -7.62 -16.40 11.00
CA ARG A 216 -8.09 -15.36 11.94
C ARG A 216 -7.01 -14.39 12.39
N ALA A 217 -5.76 -14.82 12.38
CA ALA A 217 -4.61 -13.98 12.71
C ALA A 217 -3.49 -14.24 11.70
N VAL A 218 -2.91 -13.19 11.17
CA VAL A 218 -1.76 -13.25 10.27
C VAL A 218 -0.60 -12.56 10.96
N ALA A 219 0.39 -13.35 11.33
CA ALA A 219 1.63 -12.83 11.91
C ALA A 219 2.39 -11.99 10.89
N LYS A 220 2.91 -10.86 11.34
CA LYS A 220 3.89 -10.08 10.58
C LYS A 220 5.27 -10.48 11.08
N GLU A 221 6.13 -10.81 10.15
CA GLU A 221 7.55 -11.01 10.42
C GLU A 221 8.31 -9.76 9.95
N PRO A 222 8.60 -8.81 10.86
CA PRO A 222 9.38 -7.63 10.52
C PRO A 222 10.75 -8.02 10.00
N LEU A 223 11.30 -7.21 9.11
CA LEU A 223 12.69 -7.34 8.71
C LEU A 223 13.60 -6.89 9.87
N ASP A 224 14.76 -7.51 9.98
CA ASP A 224 15.83 -6.90 10.76
C ASP A 224 16.46 -5.73 9.98
N VAL A 225 17.32 -4.96 10.66
CA VAL A 225 17.91 -3.75 10.05
C VAL A 225 18.83 -4.11 8.86
N ALA A 226 19.57 -5.20 8.95
CA ALA A 226 20.49 -5.61 7.89
C ALA A 226 19.74 -6.07 6.65
N ASP A 227 18.70 -6.88 6.83
CA ASP A 227 17.81 -7.33 5.76
C ASP A 227 17.07 -6.14 5.13
N TYR A 228 16.56 -5.22 5.94
CA TYR A 228 15.90 -4.01 5.44
C TYR A 228 16.82 -3.16 4.55
N LEU A 229 18.06 -2.93 4.97
CA LEU A 229 19.04 -2.17 4.18
C LEU A 229 19.44 -2.91 2.90
N ALA A 230 19.54 -4.24 2.94
CA ALA A 230 19.80 -5.07 1.76
C ALA A 230 18.65 -4.99 0.75
N GLU A 231 17.38 -5.07 1.21
CA GLU A 231 16.21 -4.94 0.36
C GLU A 231 16.11 -3.53 -0.27
N LEU A 232 16.49 -2.47 0.45
CA LEU A 232 16.58 -1.13 -0.11
C LEU A 232 17.67 -1.01 -1.19
N ALA A 233 18.81 -1.66 -0.99
CA ALA A 233 19.87 -1.70 -1.99
C ALA A 233 19.43 -2.46 -3.26
N ALA A 234 18.72 -3.58 -3.09
CA ALA A 234 18.11 -4.32 -4.19
C ALA A 234 17.05 -3.48 -4.93
N LEU A 235 16.19 -2.76 -4.17
CA LEU A 235 15.19 -1.85 -4.72
C LEU A 235 15.85 -0.74 -5.56
N ALA A 236 16.97 -0.15 -5.11
CA ALA A 236 17.71 0.84 -5.89
C ALA A 236 18.17 0.28 -7.25
N GLY A 237 18.62 -0.98 -7.29
CA GLY A 237 18.97 -1.68 -8.53
C GLY A 237 17.77 -1.99 -9.46
N LEU A 238 16.55 -2.07 -8.92
CA LEU A 238 15.34 -2.24 -9.72
C LEU A 238 14.83 -0.93 -10.33
N ILE A 239 15.15 0.21 -9.72
CA ILE A 239 14.72 1.56 -10.16
C ILE A 239 15.69 2.12 -11.21
N GLY A 240 16.99 1.90 -11.05
CA GLY A 240 18.05 2.35 -11.96
C GLY A 240 18.28 1.41 -13.10
#